data_b8b714d332619c931aaca650674ed97b
#
_entry.id   b8b714d332619c931aaca650674ed97b
#
_cell.length_a   1.000
_cell.length_b   1.000
_cell.length_c   1.000
_cell.angle_alpha   90.00
_cell.angle_beta   90.00
_cell.angle_gamma   90.00
#
_symmetry.space_group_name_H-M   'P 1'
#
loop_
_entity.id
_entity.type
_entity.pdbx_description
1 polymer ?
#
loop_
_entity_poly.entity_id
_entity_poly.type
_entity_poly.pdbx_seq_one_letter_code
_entity_poly.pdbx_strand_id
1 'polypeptide(L)'
;MALRRKTPADRLFYAILGLSLALIAVIYCAVNQPSSHLRFEVKERQKISVFDGQRLILWDVESVAISSAGGENRILLNANDFIEDPHFVATYSEMQQFFIKQSQIYQLMSQHQHIFLQSGDHSSSTPYPVNIQPKRKLRDLPFEFWFQLAVSSIGFLLGCWIWALRPNEIAPRIFALLNAAYPVFAFSAAIYSTRDLALNAELFRVLVAINTGGALLYGCALISLFLVYPKQLIRTQWLWAIPIFFSGWWLLDTLFLLPEPSMGGDLPVTLQMLGAILCMVWQWWANRHDPRAKVALRWFAFSRARLEAFW
;
A
#
# COMPACT_ATOMS: atom_id res chain seq x y z
N MET A 1 24.61 32.30 17.85
CA MET A 1 24.96 30.89 17.56
C MET A 1 24.56 30.62 16.11
N ALA A 2 25.52 30.64 15.18
CA ALA A 2 25.25 30.45 13.75
C ALA A 2 24.83 29.00 13.53
N LEU A 3 23.61 28.74 13.13
CA LEU A 3 23.12 27.43 12.73
C LEU A 3 24.02 26.92 11.58
N ARG A 4 24.85 25.95 11.86
CA ARG A 4 25.73 25.27 10.88
C ARG A 4 24.86 24.80 9.71
N ARG A 5 25.08 25.36 8.51
CA ARG A 5 24.35 24.94 7.30
C ARG A 5 24.60 23.45 7.09
N LYS A 6 23.54 22.64 7.13
CA LYS A 6 23.64 21.19 6.89
C LYS A 6 24.24 20.93 5.51
N THR A 7 25.29 20.12 5.46
CA THR A 7 25.91 19.69 4.21
C THR A 7 25.00 18.71 3.46
N PRO A 8 25.22 18.46 2.16
CA PRO A 8 24.49 17.37 1.44
C PRO A 8 24.65 16.01 2.12
N ALA A 9 25.84 15.71 2.66
CA ALA A 9 26.11 14.48 3.39
C ALA A 9 25.26 14.36 4.67
N ASP A 10 25.13 15.46 5.45
CA ASP A 10 24.30 15.47 6.65
C ASP A 10 22.82 15.14 6.31
N ARG A 11 22.29 15.71 5.21
CA ARG A 11 20.90 15.47 4.77
C ARG A 11 20.70 14.01 4.38
N LEU A 12 21.62 13.45 3.60
CA LEU A 12 21.56 12.03 3.22
C LEU A 12 21.70 11.11 4.42
N PHE A 13 22.55 11.44 5.37
CA PHE A 13 22.69 10.68 6.61
C PHE A 13 21.36 10.59 7.37
N TYR A 14 20.66 11.73 7.57
CA TYR A 14 19.35 11.72 8.23
C TYR A 14 18.27 10.98 7.43
N ALA A 15 18.32 11.07 6.10
CA ALA A 15 17.40 10.32 5.25
C ALA A 15 17.62 8.81 5.36
N ILE A 16 18.87 8.35 5.31
CA ILE A 16 19.23 6.93 5.48
C ILE A 16 18.84 6.44 6.88
N LEU A 17 19.14 7.23 7.91
CA LEU A 17 18.76 6.87 9.29
C LEU A 17 17.24 6.73 9.43
N GLY A 18 16.46 7.69 8.91
CA GLY A 18 14.99 7.63 8.94
C GLY A 18 14.44 6.43 8.17
N LEU A 19 14.99 6.15 6.98
CA LEU A 19 14.60 4.98 6.19
C LEU A 19 14.92 3.68 6.92
N SER A 20 16.13 3.57 7.52
CA SER A 20 16.53 2.38 8.28
C SER A 20 15.61 2.11 9.46
N LEU A 21 15.22 3.14 10.21
CA LEU A 21 14.27 3.04 11.31
C LEU A 21 12.88 2.60 10.81
N ALA A 22 12.41 3.16 9.68
CA ALA A 22 11.14 2.77 9.07
C ALA A 22 11.17 1.30 8.61
N LEU A 23 12.24 0.86 7.95
CA LEU A 23 12.41 -0.54 7.53
C LEU A 23 12.40 -1.51 8.73
N ILE A 24 13.12 -1.16 9.81
CA ILE A 24 13.13 -1.97 11.02
C ILE A 24 11.70 -2.07 11.60
N ALA A 25 10.97 -0.96 11.67
CA ALA A 25 9.60 -0.94 12.17
C ALA A 25 8.65 -1.78 11.32
N VAL A 26 8.75 -1.69 9.99
CA VAL A 26 7.93 -2.46 9.04
C VAL A 26 8.20 -3.96 9.16
N ILE A 27 9.48 -4.35 9.16
CA ILE A 27 9.88 -5.76 9.32
C ILE A 27 9.44 -6.29 10.70
N TYR A 28 9.64 -5.51 11.76
CA TYR A 28 9.18 -5.86 13.10
C TYR A 28 7.66 -6.08 13.12
N CYS A 29 6.90 -5.18 12.50
CA CYS A 29 5.44 -5.29 12.41
C CYS A 29 5.01 -6.55 11.65
N ALA A 30 5.65 -6.84 10.51
CA ALA A 30 5.33 -8.01 9.68
C ALA A 30 5.67 -9.35 10.36
N VAL A 31 6.79 -9.41 11.10
CA VAL A 31 7.23 -10.64 11.80
C VAL A 31 6.42 -10.92 13.07
N ASN A 32 5.96 -9.88 13.78
CA ASN A 32 5.17 -10.06 15.00
C ASN A 32 3.68 -10.34 14.74
N GLN A 33 3.34 -10.97 13.60
CA GLN A 33 1.99 -11.44 13.30
C GLN A 33 1.91 -12.97 13.44
N PRO A 34 0.76 -13.51 13.91
CA PRO A 34 0.55 -14.94 13.92
C PRO A 34 0.52 -15.50 12.49
N SER A 35 0.99 -16.72 12.30
CA SER A 35 1.10 -17.34 10.97
C SER A 35 0.57 -18.77 10.98
N SER A 36 -0.24 -19.11 9.98
CA SER A 36 -0.76 -20.44 9.71
C SER A 36 0.04 -21.19 8.65
N HIS A 37 0.90 -20.50 7.90
CA HIS A 37 1.60 -21.01 6.71
C HIS A 37 0.68 -21.50 5.59
N LEU A 38 -0.60 -21.20 5.65
CA LEU A 38 -1.55 -21.53 4.62
C LEU A 38 -1.53 -20.49 3.50
N ARG A 39 -1.76 -20.95 2.28
CA ARG A 39 -1.96 -20.09 1.12
C ARG A 39 -3.39 -20.24 0.64
N PHE A 40 -4.10 -19.12 0.55
CA PHE A 40 -5.45 -19.04 0.03
C PHE A 40 -5.40 -18.46 -1.39
N GLU A 41 -6.05 -19.12 -2.32
CA GLU A 41 -6.20 -18.65 -3.69
C GLU A 41 -7.69 -18.48 -3.99
N VAL A 42 -8.07 -17.27 -4.30
CA VAL A 42 -9.42 -16.97 -4.79
C VAL A 42 -9.40 -17.03 -6.30
N LYS A 43 -10.19 -17.93 -6.88
CA LYS A 43 -10.34 -18.16 -8.32
C LYS A 43 -11.55 -17.42 -8.86
N GLU A 44 -11.71 -17.49 -10.19
CA GLU A 44 -12.93 -17.05 -10.86
C GLU A 44 -14.18 -17.66 -10.21
N ARG A 45 -15.30 -16.90 -10.17
CA ARG A 45 -16.56 -17.26 -9.50
C ARG A 45 -16.47 -17.33 -7.98
N GLN A 46 -15.53 -16.58 -7.35
CA GLN A 46 -15.39 -16.48 -5.89
C GLN A 46 -15.13 -17.82 -5.17
N LYS A 47 -14.57 -18.80 -5.85
CA LYS A 47 -14.17 -20.06 -5.25
C LYS A 47 -12.81 -19.98 -4.60
N ILE A 48 -12.67 -20.63 -3.45
CA ILE A 48 -11.48 -20.61 -2.61
C ILE A 48 -10.78 -21.96 -2.69
N SER A 49 -9.47 -21.95 -2.93
CA SER A 49 -8.60 -23.11 -2.78
C SER A 49 -7.59 -22.84 -1.68
N VAL A 50 -7.34 -23.84 -0.83
CA VAL A 50 -6.44 -23.70 0.33
C VAL A 50 -5.30 -24.71 0.21
N PHE A 51 -4.08 -24.22 0.40
CA PHE A 51 -2.85 -25.00 0.33
C PHE A 51 -2.06 -24.91 1.64
N ASP A 52 -1.47 -26.03 2.05
CA ASP A 52 -0.43 -26.11 3.07
C ASP A 52 0.89 -26.45 2.39
N GLY A 53 1.74 -25.43 2.17
CA GLY A 53 2.88 -25.53 1.28
C GLY A 53 2.46 -25.86 -0.16
N GLN A 54 2.85 -27.05 -0.66
CA GLN A 54 2.44 -27.54 -1.99
C GLN A 54 1.21 -28.49 -1.93
N ARG A 55 0.75 -28.85 -0.73
CA ARG A 55 -0.37 -29.77 -0.56
C ARG A 55 -1.68 -29.03 -0.62
N LEU A 56 -2.55 -29.43 -1.54
CA LEU A 56 -3.92 -28.96 -1.64
C LEU A 56 -4.77 -29.56 -0.51
N ILE A 57 -5.42 -28.70 0.31
CA ILE A 57 -6.28 -29.11 1.42
C ILE A 57 -7.75 -29.02 1.04
N LEU A 58 -8.16 -27.85 0.49
CA LEU A 58 -9.51 -27.60 0.04
C LEU A 58 -9.47 -27.11 -1.42
N TRP A 59 -10.39 -27.64 -2.24
CA TRP A 59 -10.45 -27.32 -3.68
C TRP A 59 -11.79 -26.72 -4.05
N ASP A 60 -11.76 -25.54 -4.64
CA ASP A 60 -12.90 -24.85 -5.25
C ASP A 60 -14.16 -24.80 -4.35
N VAL A 61 -14.00 -24.53 -3.05
CA VAL A 61 -15.09 -24.35 -2.11
C VAL A 61 -15.64 -22.92 -2.15
N GLU A 62 -16.93 -22.73 -1.88
CA GLU A 62 -17.56 -21.40 -1.84
C GLU A 62 -17.25 -20.66 -0.55
N SER A 63 -17.01 -21.42 0.52
CA SER A 63 -16.65 -20.84 1.82
C SER A 63 -15.73 -21.76 2.62
N VAL A 64 -14.95 -21.18 3.51
CA VAL A 64 -14.06 -21.89 4.43
C VAL A 64 -14.44 -21.57 5.86
N ALA A 65 -14.74 -22.59 6.65
CA ALA A 65 -14.98 -22.44 8.07
C ALA A 65 -13.67 -22.65 8.86
N ILE A 66 -13.42 -21.72 9.78
CA ILE A 66 -12.31 -21.81 10.74
C ILE A 66 -12.89 -21.89 12.13
N SER A 67 -12.38 -22.81 12.95
CA SER A 67 -12.85 -23.00 14.33
C SER A 67 -11.71 -23.33 15.29
N SER A 68 -11.95 -23.13 16.58
CA SER A 68 -11.10 -23.65 17.66
C SER A 68 -11.27 -25.17 17.88
N ALA A 69 -10.39 -25.76 18.66
CA ALA A 69 -10.53 -27.12 19.11
C ALA A 69 -11.85 -27.29 19.91
N GLY A 70 -12.77 -28.11 19.41
CA GLY A 70 -14.10 -28.29 20.03
C GLY A 70 -15.25 -27.68 19.23
N GLY A 71 -14.97 -27.00 18.10
CA GLY A 71 -16.00 -26.43 17.21
C GLY A 71 -16.62 -25.12 17.72
N GLU A 72 -16.18 -24.62 18.86
CA GLU A 72 -16.55 -23.30 19.37
C GLU A 72 -15.91 -22.20 18.49
N ASN A 73 -16.54 -21.03 18.41
CA ASN A 73 -16.05 -19.88 17.63
C ASN A 73 -15.84 -20.18 16.13
N ARG A 74 -16.83 -20.84 15.50
CA ARG A 74 -16.79 -21.09 14.06
C ARG A 74 -16.98 -19.79 13.28
N ILE A 75 -15.97 -19.41 12.50
CA ILE A 75 -15.97 -18.24 11.61
C ILE A 75 -16.03 -18.72 10.17
N LEU A 76 -17.04 -18.23 9.42
CA LEU A 76 -17.20 -18.55 8.01
C LEU A 76 -16.54 -17.46 7.15
N LEU A 77 -15.63 -17.86 6.28
CA LEU A 77 -14.89 -16.99 5.35
C LEU A 77 -15.36 -17.22 3.94
N ASN A 78 -15.66 -16.13 3.25
CA ASN A 78 -15.99 -16.08 1.83
C ASN A 78 -14.84 -15.42 1.05
N ALA A 79 -14.91 -15.43 -0.26
CA ALA A 79 -13.90 -14.82 -1.13
C ALA A 79 -13.60 -13.35 -0.78
N ASN A 80 -14.60 -12.57 -0.39
CA ASN A 80 -14.43 -11.17 0.02
C ASN A 80 -13.61 -10.98 1.30
N ASP A 81 -13.43 -12.03 2.12
CA ASP A 81 -12.62 -11.95 3.33
C ASP A 81 -11.10 -12.08 3.04
N PHE A 82 -10.74 -12.47 1.80
CA PHE A 82 -9.35 -12.61 1.34
C PHE A 82 -8.88 -11.47 0.43
N ILE A 83 -9.72 -10.44 0.21
CA ILE A 83 -9.30 -9.27 -0.56
C ILE A 83 -8.09 -8.60 0.10
N GLU A 84 -7.16 -8.12 -0.72
CA GLU A 84 -5.96 -7.45 -0.24
C GLU A 84 -6.30 -6.05 0.29
N ASP A 85 -7.00 -5.24 -0.50
CA ASP A 85 -7.37 -3.88 -0.13
C ASP A 85 -8.85 -3.77 0.21
N PRO A 86 -9.22 -3.31 1.42
CA PRO A 86 -10.61 -3.17 1.82
C PRO A 86 -11.43 -2.15 1.02
N HIS A 87 -10.79 -1.27 0.22
CA HIS A 87 -11.51 -0.35 -0.67
C HIS A 87 -12.22 -1.04 -1.84
N PHE A 88 -11.91 -2.32 -2.11
CA PHE A 88 -12.58 -3.10 -3.16
C PHE A 88 -13.94 -3.67 -2.74
N VAL A 89 -14.38 -3.50 -1.49
CA VAL A 89 -15.75 -3.86 -1.10
C VAL A 89 -16.77 -2.82 -1.56
N ALA A 90 -18.03 -3.22 -1.73
CA ALA A 90 -19.05 -2.34 -2.29
C ALA A 90 -19.48 -1.21 -1.35
N THR A 91 -19.50 -1.45 -0.03
CA THR A 91 -20.01 -0.49 0.95
C THR A 91 -19.12 -0.36 2.17
N TYR A 92 -19.16 0.80 2.85
CA TYR A 92 -18.46 0.97 4.14
C TYR A 92 -19.00 0.03 5.24
N SER A 93 -20.26 -0.39 5.15
CA SER A 93 -20.82 -1.41 6.05
C SER A 93 -20.09 -2.76 5.88
N GLU A 94 -19.86 -3.18 4.64
CA GLU A 94 -19.09 -4.39 4.34
C GLU A 94 -17.63 -4.24 4.76
N MET A 95 -17.04 -3.06 4.54
CA MET A 95 -15.67 -2.76 4.99
C MET A 95 -15.54 -2.85 6.52
N GLN A 96 -16.53 -2.36 7.27
CA GLN A 96 -16.55 -2.51 8.73
C GLN A 96 -16.71 -3.98 9.15
N GLN A 97 -17.58 -4.74 8.48
CA GLN A 97 -17.72 -6.18 8.72
C GLN A 97 -16.45 -6.95 8.41
N PHE A 98 -15.75 -6.58 7.33
CA PHE A 98 -14.44 -7.13 7.01
C PHE A 98 -13.45 -6.91 8.16
N PHE A 99 -13.32 -5.70 8.72
CA PHE A 99 -12.44 -5.44 9.85
C PHE A 99 -12.86 -6.19 11.13
N ILE A 100 -14.17 -6.35 11.38
CA ILE A 100 -14.67 -7.14 12.50
C ILE A 100 -14.24 -8.62 12.34
N LYS A 101 -14.43 -9.19 11.16
CA LYS A 101 -13.98 -10.57 10.88
C LYS A 101 -12.46 -10.71 11.00
N GLN A 102 -11.69 -9.76 10.48
CA GLN A 102 -10.22 -9.76 10.64
C GLN A 102 -9.82 -9.80 12.12
N SER A 103 -10.52 -9.03 12.98
CA SER A 103 -10.28 -9.05 14.44
C SER A 103 -10.61 -10.41 15.05
N GLN A 104 -11.73 -11.02 14.66
CA GLN A 104 -12.14 -12.33 15.17
C GLN A 104 -11.14 -13.43 14.78
N ILE A 105 -10.71 -13.45 13.52
CA ILE A 105 -9.71 -14.41 13.02
C ILE A 105 -8.37 -14.20 13.74
N TYR A 106 -7.94 -12.94 13.86
CA TYR A 106 -6.70 -12.60 14.56
C TYR A 106 -6.72 -13.05 16.02
N GLN A 107 -7.84 -12.83 16.74
CA GLN A 107 -8.01 -13.30 18.12
C GLN A 107 -7.95 -14.82 18.19
N LEU A 108 -8.65 -15.52 17.30
CA LEU A 108 -8.62 -16.98 17.23
C LEU A 108 -7.19 -17.50 17.03
N MET A 109 -6.43 -16.93 16.09
CA MET A 109 -5.04 -17.29 15.82
C MET A 109 -4.09 -16.95 16.99
N SER A 110 -4.37 -15.88 17.74
CA SER A 110 -3.53 -15.43 18.85
C SER A 110 -3.77 -16.23 20.14
N GLN A 111 -4.96 -16.77 20.33
CA GLN A 111 -5.37 -17.48 21.55
C GLN A 111 -5.15 -19.00 21.45
N HIS A 112 -5.10 -19.56 20.23
CA HIS A 112 -5.02 -21.00 20.03
C HIS A 112 -3.78 -21.40 19.23
N GLN A 113 -3.08 -22.44 19.67
CA GLN A 113 -1.96 -23.05 18.94
C GLN A 113 -2.43 -23.89 17.74
N HIS A 114 -3.67 -24.37 17.79
CA HIS A 114 -4.28 -25.18 16.73
C HIS A 114 -5.64 -24.61 16.39
N ILE A 115 -5.89 -24.41 15.11
CA ILE A 115 -7.20 -24.11 14.55
C ILE A 115 -7.57 -25.20 13.56
N PHE A 116 -8.86 -25.33 13.27
CA PHE A 116 -9.36 -26.34 12.34
C PHE A 116 -9.99 -25.66 11.15
N LEU A 117 -9.59 -26.09 9.96
CA LEU A 117 -10.20 -25.70 8.70
C LEU A 117 -11.17 -26.77 8.22
N GLN A 118 -12.29 -26.33 7.69
CA GLN A 118 -13.32 -27.19 7.09
C GLN A 118 -13.96 -26.46 5.91
N SER A 119 -14.46 -27.21 4.91
CA SER A 119 -15.35 -26.61 3.91
C SER A 119 -16.61 -26.08 4.58
N GLY A 120 -17.01 -24.86 4.22
CA GLY A 120 -18.22 -24.25 4.73
C GLY A 120 -19.48 -24.90 4.18
N ASP A 121 -19.38 -25.45 2.97
CA ASP A 121 -20.50 -26.00 2.19
C ASP A 121 -20.89 -27.43 2.59
N HIS A 122 -19.95 -28.20 3.15
CA HIS A 122 -20.13 -29.58 3.54
C HIS A 122 -19.78 -29.79 5.01
N SER A 123 -20.80 -29.90 5.86
CA SER A 123 -20.64 -30.24 7.28
C SER A 123 -20.00 -31.63 7.55
N SER A 124 -19.88 -32.47 6.50
CA SER A 124 -19.32 -33.82 6.55
C SER A 124 -17.82 -33.90 6.22
N SER A 125 -17.16 -32.78 5.85
CA SER A 125 -15.72 -32.78 5.62
C SER A 125 -14.97 -32.90 6.94
N THR A 126 -13.94 -33.78 7.00
CA THR A 126 -13.09 -33.90 8.18
C THR A 126 -12.34 -32.61 8.42
N PRO A 127 -12.38 -32.04 9.63
CA PRO A 127 -11.63 -30.82 9.95
C PRO A 127 -10.12 -31.04 9.79
N TYR A 128 -9.46 -30.13 9.07
CA TYR A 128 -8.01 -30.17 8.88
C TYR A 128 -7.33 -29.34 9.99
N PRO A 129 -6.46 -29.94 10.83
CA PRO A 129 -5.78 -29.22 11.89
C PRO A 129 -4.64 -28.36 11.31
N VAL A 130 -4.58 -27.11 11.73
CA VAL A 130 -3.56 -26.11 11.34
C VAL A 130 -2.82 -25.62 12.57
N ASN A 131 -1.49 -25.70 12.54
CA ASN A 131 -0.64 -25.19 13.60
C ASN A 131 -0.40 -23.70 13.41
N ILE A 132 -0.70 -22.89 14.44
CA ILE A 132 -0.45 -21.47 14.43
C ILE A 132 0.88 -21.19 15.12
N GLN A 133 1.76 -20.49 14.40
CA GLN A 133 2.98 -19.93 14.97
C GLN A 133 2.69 -18.51 15.48
N PRO A 134 3.14 -18.15 16.71
CA PRO A 134 2.86 -16.83 17.28
C PRO A 134 3.58 -15.69 16.55
N LYS A 135 4.61 -16.02 15.75
CA LYS A 135 5.39 -15.05 14.95
C LYS A 135 5.78 -15.67 13.62
N ARG A 136 5.78 -14.85 12.58
CA ARG A 136 6.32 -15.22 11.26
C ARG A 136 7.85 -15.24 11.28
N LYS A 137 8.45 -16.16 10.54
CA LYS A 137 9.90 -16.13 10.30
C LYS A 137 10.18 -15.18 9.13
N LEU A 138 11.33 -14.52 9.13
CA LEU A 138 11.74 -13.63 8.02
C LEU A 138 11.72 -14.31 6.66
N ARG A 139 12.07 -15.61 6.61
CA ARG A 139 12.08 -16.42 5.37
C ARG A 139 10.67 -16.72 4.82
N ASP A 140 9.64 -16.57 5.66
CA ASP A 140 8.25 -16.88 5.30
C ASP A 140 7.55 -15.62 4.73
N LEU A 141 8.24 -14.47 4.73
CA LEU A 141 7.76 -13.27 4.08
C LEU A 141 7.92 -13.41 2.56
N PRO A 142 6.86 -13.19 1.77
CA PRO A 142 6.88 -13.42 0.33
C PRO A 142 7.79 -12.44 -0.41
N PHE A 143 8.13 -12.79 -1.66
CA PHE A 143 9.00 -11.96 -2.50
C PHE A 143 8.43 -10.55 -2.69
N GLU A 144 7.13 -10.42 -2.84
CA GLU A 144 6.39 -9.16 -3.04
C GLU A 144 6.64 -8.18 -1.90
N PHE A 145 6.71 -8.67 -0.65
CA PHE A 145 7.06 -7.86 0.52
C PHE A 145 8.43 -7.21 0.35
N TRP A 146 9.46 -8.01 0.07
CA TRP A 146 10.83 -7.52 -0.08
C TRP A 146 10.99 -6.63 -1.30
N PHE A 147 10.31 -6.94 -2.39
CA PHE A 147 10.33 -6.16 -3.62
C PHE A 147 9.75 -4.76 -3.40
N GLN A 148 8.60 -4.65 -2.74
CA GLN A 148 7.98 -3.36 -2.40
C GLN A 148 8.89 -2.50 -1.51
N LEU A 149 9.51 -3.10 -0.48
CA LEU A 149 10.47 -2.41 0.38
C LEU A 149 11.69 -1.92 -0.40
N ALA A 150 12.26 -2.76 -1.25
CA ALA A 150 13.46 -2.43 -2.01
C ALA A 150 13.21 -1.29 -3.01
N VAL A 151 12.16 -1.41 -3.84
CA VAL A 151 11.88 -0.42 -4.89
C VAL A 151 11.53 0.94 -4.28
N SER A 152 10.69 0.97 -3.25
CA SER A 152 10.32 2.22 -2.58
C SER A 152 11.50 2.87 -1.85
N SER A 153 12.39 2.06 -1.24
CA SER A 153 13.61 2.56 -0.60
C SER A 153 14.58 3.17 -1.60
N ILE A 154 14.78 2.54 -2.77
CA ILE A 154 15.64 3.06 -3.83
C ILE A 154 15.07 4.39 -4.34
N GLY A 155 13.76 4.46 -4.61
CA GLY A 155 13.09 5.70 -5.01
C GLY A 155 13.30 6.82 -3.99
N PHE A 156 13.06 6.54 -2.71
CA PHE A 156 13.28 7.49 -1.62
C PHE A 156 14.71 8.04 -1.58
N LEU A 157 15.71 7.16 -1.65
CA LEU A 157 17.12 7.57 -1.63
C LEU A 157 17.50 8.42 -2.83
N LEU A 158 16.99 8.10 -4.02
CA LEU A 158 17.19 8.92 -5.22
C LEU A 158 16.58 10.32 -5.05
N GLY A 159 15.36 10.42 -4.55
CA GLY A 159 14.70 11.69 -4.26
C GLY A 159 15.48 12.54 -3.27
N CYS A 160 15.89 11.93 -2.16
CA CYS A 160 16.69 12.59 -1.13
C CYS A 160 18.06 13.03 -1.65
N TRP A 161 18.70 12.23 -2.51
CA TRP A 161 19.98 12.59 -3.11
C TRP A 161 19.86 13.83 -4.00
N ILE A 162 18.91 13.85 -4.90
CA ILE A 162 18.67 15.01 -5.79
C ILE A 162 18.37 16.27 -4.98
N TRP A 163 17.52 16.16 -3.94
CA TRP A 163 17.23 17.27 -3.04
C TRP A 163 18.46 17.72 -2.25
N ALA A 164 19.30 16.79 -1.77
CA ALA A 164 20.51 17.13 -1.01
C ALA A 164 21.49 17.99 -1.82
N LEU A 165 21.58 17.74 -3.14
CA LEU A 165 22.43 18.50 -4.05
C LEU A 165 21.85 19.89 -4.36
N ARG A 166 20.52 20.05 -4.46
CA ARG A 166 19.86 21.29 -4.84
C ARG A 166 18.70 21.67 -3.88
N PRO A 167 19.01 21.89 -2.60
CA PRO A 167 17.98 22.03 -1.56
C PRO A 167 17.14 23.31 -1.66
N ASN A 168 17.59 24.30 -2.38
CA ASN A 168 16.90 25.59 -2.51
C ASN A 168 15.97 25.67 -3.73
N GLU A 169 16.08 24.71 -4.65
CA GLU A 169 15.23 24.66 -5.83
C GLU A 169 13.91 23.95 -5.51
N ILE A 170 12.79 24.43 -6.08
CA ILE A 170 11.46 23.91 -5.78
C ILE A 170 11.24 22.52 -6.39
N ALA A 171 11.66 22.28 -7.63
CA ALA A 171 11.45 21.02 -8.32
C ALA A 171 12.16 19.84 -7.60
N PRO A 172 13.45 19.91 -7.17
CA PRO A 172 14.09 18.92 -6.34
C PRO A 172 13.38 18.65 -5.00
N ARG A 173 12.80 19.68 -4.37
CA ARG A 173 12.02 19.50 -3.12
C ARG A 173 10.75 18.70 -3.36
N ILE A 174 10.01 19.04 -4.42
CA ILE A 174 8.78 18.32 -4.77
C ILE A 174 9.12 16.89 -5.23
N PHE A 175 10.21 16.71 -5.98
CA PHE A 175 10.67 15.37 -6.37
C PHE A 175 11.07 14.53 -5.16
N ALA A 176 11.72 15.10 -4.15
CA ALA A 176 11.99 14.41 -2.91
C ALA A 176 10.72 14.05 -2.13
N LEU A 177 9.72 14.95 -2.10
CA LEU A 177 8.42 14.69 -1.48
C LEU A 177 7.68 13.55 -2.20
N LEU A 178 7.67 13.56 -3.53
CA LEU A 178 7.13 12.48 -4.35
C LEU A 178 7.73 11.13 -3.96
N ASN A 179 9.06 11.07 -3.91
CA ASN A 179 9.77 9.85 -3.57
C ASN A 179 9.68 9.49 -2.07
N ALA A 180 9.45 10.46 -1.18
CA ALA A 180 9.20 10.20 0.23
C ALA A 180 7.78 9.65 0.49
N ALA A 181 6.81 10.03 -0.32
CA ALA A 181 5.45 9.48 -0.25
C ALA A 181 5.41 7.99 -0.67
N TYR A 182 6.32 7.56 -1.54
CA TYR A 182 6.34 6.18 -2.04
C TYR A 182 6.51 5.13 -0.92
N PRO A 183 7.55 5.17 -0.05
CA PRO A 183 7.63 4.22 1.06
C PRO A 183 6.46 4.35 2.05
N VAL A 184 5.82 5.51 2.20
CA VAL A 184 4.67 5.65 3.09
C VAL A 184 3.54 4.71 2.69
N PHE A 185 3.13 4.71 1.42
CA PHE A 185 2.09 3.79 0.98
C PHE A 185 2.61 2.37 0.72
N ALA A 186 3.80 2.19 0.14
CA ALA A 186 4.32 0.87 -0.20
C ALA A 186 4.65 0.03 1.05
N PHE A 187 5.18 0.62 2.12
CA PHE A 187 5.47 -0.09 3.37
C PHE A 187 4.19 -0.53 4.08
N SER A 188 3.17 0.31 4.06
CA SER A 188 1.86 -0.03 4.63
C SER A 188 1.21 -1.16 3.83
N ALA A 189 1.21 -1.07 2.49
CA ALA A 189 0.72 -2.11 1.61
C ALA A 189 1.48 -3.42 1.81
N ALA A 190 2.81 -3.39 1.90
CA ALA A 190 3.64 -4.58 2.10
C ALA A 190 3.23 -5.38 3.35
N ILE A 191 2.82 -4.71 4.44
CA ILE A 191 2.39 -5.39 5.66
C ILE A 191 1.02 -6.04 5.46
N TYR A 192 0.01 -5.30 4.97
CA TYR A 192 -1.35 -5.82 4.94
C TYR A 192 -1.65 -6.72 3.74
N SER A 193 -1.04 -6.47 2.57
CA SER A 193 -1.25 -7.31 1.38
C SER A 193 -0.55 -8.66 1.50
N THR A 194 0.53 -8.73 2.28
CA THR A 194 1.25 -9.99 2.52
C THR A 194 0.90 -10.65 3.86
N ARG A 195 -0.22 -10.25 4.48
CA ARG A 195 -0.73 -10.94 5.67
C ARG A 195 -1.00 -12.41 5.34
N ASP A 196 -0.84 -13.26 6.33
CA ASP A 196 -1.11 -14.67 6.15
C ASP A 196 -2.63 -14.91 6.05
N LEU A 197 -3.35 -14.82 7.16
CA LEU A 197 -4.80 -14.99 7.19
C LEU A 197 -5.50 -13.74 7.72
N ALA A 198 -4.98 -13.16 8.79
CA ALA A 198 -5.54 -11.96 9.39
C ALA A 198 -4.49 -11.07 10.04
N LEU A 199 -4.83 -9.78 10.16
CA LEU A 199 -4.13 -8.78 10.95
C LEU A 199 -5.03 -8.30 12.09
N ASN A 200 -4.41 -7.73 13.12
CA ASN A 200 -5.16 -6.94 14.09
C ASN A 200 -5.94 -5.83 13.34
N ALA A 201 -7.25 -5.73 13.57
CA ALA A 201 -8.12 -4.85 12.80
C ALA A 201 -7.77 -3.36 12.94
N GLU A 202 -7.33 -2.92 14.13
CA GLU A 202 -6.92 -1.53 14.34
C GLU A 202 -5.63 -1.21 13.58
N LEU A 203 -4.64 -2.12 13.66
CA LEU A 203 -3.42 -2.00 12.87
C LEU A 203 -3.75 -1.96 11.38
N PHE A 204 -4.65 -2.83 10.92
CA PHE A 204 -5.03 -2.89 9.51
C PHE A 204 -5.68 -1.57 9.05
N ARG A 205 -6.63 -1.01 9.82
CA ARG A 205 -7.25 0.29 9.53
C ARG A 205 -6.22 1.42 9.42
N VAL A 206 -5.27 1.46 10.38
CA VAL A 206 -4.20 2.45 10.37
C VAL A 206 -3.31 2.30 9.13
N LEU A 207 -2.93 1.07 8.77
CA LEU A 207 -2.12 0.80 7.59
C LEU A 207 -2.84 1.19 6.30
N VAL A 208 -4.14 0.90 6.18
CA VAL A 208 -4.96 1.31 5.03
C VAL A 208 -5.05 2.83 4.93
N ALA A 209 -5.31 3.53 6.03
CA ALA A 209 -5.35 4.99 6.05
C ALA A 209 -3.99 5.61 5.66
N ILE A 210 -2.87 5.06 6.17
CA ILE A 210 -1.52 5.51 5.80
C ILE A 210 -1.23 5.21 4.33
N ASN A 211 -1.65 4.05 3.82
CA ASN A 211 -1.49 3.69 2.41
C ASN A 211 -2.21 4.70 1.52
N THR A 212 -3.51 4.91 1.74
CA THR A 212 -4.32 5.85 0.96
C THR A 212 -3.77 7.27 1.06
N GLY A 213 -3.45 7.76 2.27
CA GLY A 213 -2.84 9.07 2.47
C GLY A 213 -1.50 9.22 1.76
N GLY A 214 -0.66 8.19 1.79
CA GLY A 214 0.62 8.15 1.09
C GLY A 214 0.47 8.16 -0.43
N ALA A 215 -0.47 7.39 -0.98
CA ALA A 215 -0.78 7.37 -2.40
C ALA A 215 -1.31 8.73 -2.89
N LEU A 216 -2.20 9.36 -2.12
CA LEU A 216 -2.69 10.70 -2.43
C LEU A 216 -1.60 11.76 -2.35
N LEU A 217 -0.70 11.68 -1.36
CA LEU A 217 0.45 12.58 -1.27
C LEU A 217 1.39 12.41 -2.47
N TYR A 218 1.60 11.17 -2.91
CA TYR A 218 2.37 10.86 -4.12
C TYR A 218 1.76 11.53 -5.35
N GLY A 219 0.45 11.36 -5.58
CA GLY A 219 -0.26 11.98 -6.70
C GLY A 219 -0.25 13.51 -6.64
N CYS A 220 -0.43 14.11 -5.46
CA CYS A 220 -0.31 15.57 -5.26
C CYS A 220 1.10 16.07 -5.62
N ALA A 221 2.14 15.37 -5.18
CA ALA A 221 3.52 15.72 -5.48
C ALA A 221 3.83 15.56 -6.98
N LEU A 222 3.27 14.53 -7.63
CA LEU A 222 3.43 14.30 -9.07
C LEU A 222 2.81 15.42 -9.91
N ILE A 223 1.57 15.82 -9.63
CA ILE A 223 0.90 16.96 -10.26
C ILE A 223 1.72 18.23 -10.04
N SER A 224 2.13 18.48 -8.79
CA SER A 224 2.92 19.65 -8.42
C SER A 224 4.26 19.67 -9.14
N LEU A 225 4.90 18.52 -9.32
CA LEU A 225 6.15 18.41 -10.06
C LEU A 225 5.97 18.83 -11.52
N PHE A 226 4.94 18.36 -12.21
CA PHE A 226 4.66 18.75 -13.58
C PHE A 226 4.22 20.21 -13.72
N LEU A 227 3.70 20.84 -12.68
CA LEU A 227 3.38 22.26 -12.69
C LEU A 227 4.61 23.18 -12.52
N VAL A 228 5.74 22.64 -12.00
CA VAL A 228 6.96 23.43 -11.78
C VAL A 228 8.15 23.01 -12.62
N TYR A 229 8.12 21.81 -13.23
CA TYR A 229 9.23 21.28 -14.03
C TYR A 229 8.76 20.80 -15.41
N PRO A 230 9.49 21.09 -16.51
CA PRO A 230 10.80 21.78 -16.55
C PRO A 230 10.72 23.30 -16.37
N LYS A 231 9.56 23.90 -16.50
CA LYS A 231 9.32 25.34 -16.31
C LYS A 231 8.14 25.57 -15.39
N GLN A 232 8.26 26.53 -14.49
CA GLN A 232 7.18 26.86 -13.58
C GLN A 232 6.00 27.50 -14.32
N LEU A 233 4.84 26.80 -14.33
CA LEU A 233 3.61 27.24 -15.00
C LEU A 233 2.71 28.07 -14.09
N ILE A 234 2.72 27.80 -12.78
CA ILE A 234 1.88 28.48 -11.79
C ILE A 234 2.70 29.03 -10.63
N ARG A 235 2.15 29.98 -9.90
CA ARG A 235 2.80 30.51 -8.68
C ARG A 235 2.83 29.43 -7.59
N THR A 236 3.94 29.32 -6.87
CA THR A 236 4.18 28.33 -5.82
C THR A 236 3.08 28.25 -4.77
N GLN A 237 2.46 29.39 -4.44
CA GLN A 237 1.38 29.44 -3.45
C GLN A 237 0.15 28.61 -3.85
N TRP A 238 -0.16 28.48 -5.14
CA TRP A 238 -1.29 27.70 -5.65
C TRP A 238 -1.06 26.18 -5.60
N LEU A 239 0.20 25.75 -5.46
CA LEU A 239 0.51 24.31 -5.29
C LEU A 239 -0.11 23.74 -4.03
N TRP A 240 -0.33 24.57 -3.00
CA TRP A 240 -0.94 24.12 -1.74
C TRP A 240 -2.42 23.76 -1.87
N ALA A 241 -3.12 24.29 -2.87
CA ALA A 241 -4.52 23.96 -3.09
C ALA A 241 -4.72 22.45 -3.37
N ILE A 242 -3.75 21.81 -4.05
CA ILE A 242 -3.80 20.39 -4.42
C ILE A 242 -3.80 19.50 -3.17
N PRO A 243 -2.77 19.53 -2.30
CA PRO A 243 -2.75 18.68 -1.11
C PRO A 243 -3.85 19.04 -0.12
N ILE A 244 -4.29 20.30 -0.01
CA ILE A 244 -5.41 20.69 0.86
C ILE A 244 -6.69 19.99 0.40
N PHE A 245 -7.00 20.01 -0.90
CA PHE A 245 -8.19 19.36 -1.47
C PHE A 245 -8.16 17.84 -1.22
N PHE A 246 -7.07 17.17 -1.57
CA PHE A 246 -6.97 15.72 -1.42
C PHE A 246 -6.81 15.27 0.04
N SER A 247 -6.27 16.09 0.93
CA SER A 247 -6.27 15.79 2.36
C SER A 247 -7.67 15.86 2.95
N GLY A 248 -8.52 16.80 2.50
CA GLY A 248 -9.94 16.82 2.85
C GLY A 248 -10.66 15.55 2.36
N TRP A 249 -10.37 15.13 1.14
CA TRP A 249 -10.93 13.90 0.58
C TRP A 249 -10.52 12.66 1.39
N TRP A 250 -9.22 12.51 1.69
CA TRP A 250 -8.69 11.44 2.54
C TRP A 250 -9.34 11.41 3.93
N LEU A 251 -9.58 12.60 4.52
CA LEU A 251 -10.27 12.69 5.81
C LEU A 251 -11.71 12.19 5.72
N LEU A 252 -12.45 12.55 4.67
CA LEU A 252 -13.81 12.06 4.44
C LEU A 252 -13.86 10.54 4.29
N ASP A 253 -12.92 9.95 3.57
CA ASP A 253 -12.77 8.51 3.43
C ASP A 253 -12.48 7.83 4.78
N THR A 254 -11.47 8.32 5.49
CA THR A 254 -11.07 7.77 6.80
C THR A 254 -12.19 7.82 7.84
N LEU A 255 -13.08 8.81 7.74
CA LEU A 255 -14.27 8.96 8.59
C LEU A 255 -15.51 8.23 8.04
N PHE A 256 -15.39 7.50 6.92
CA PHE A 256 -16.50 6.79 6.26
C PHE A 256 -17.67 7.70 5.87
N LEU A 257 -17.37 8.93 5.46
CA LEU A 257 -18.37 9.94 5.09
C LEU A 257 -18.64 10.00 3.58
N LEU A 258 -17.89 9.26 2.76
CA LEU A 258 -18.15 9.12 1.33
C LEU A 258 -19.25 8.08 1.07
N PRO A 259 -19.88 8.07 -0.10
CA PRO A 259 -20.95 7.10 -0.43
C PRO A 259 -20.47 5.65 -0.42
N GLU A 260 -19.25 5.39 -0.92
CA GLU A 260 -18.67 4.05 -1.06
C GLU A 260 -17.15 4.08 -0.96
N PRO A 261 -16.50 2.96 -0.53
CA PRO A 261 -15.04 2.90 -0.32
C PRO A 261 -14.22 3.18 -1.58
N SER A 262 -14.67 2.74 -2.75
CA SER A 262 -14.01 2.99 -4.05
C SER A 262 -13.85 4.48 -4.35
N MET A 263 -14.79 5.31 -3.91
CA MET A 263 -14.68 6.78 -4.00
C MET A 263 -13.60 7.34 -3.08
N GLY A 264 -13.21 6.63 -2.01
CA GLY A 264 -12.14 7.02 -1.11
C GLY A 264 -10.76 6.65 -1.61
N GLY A 265 -10.61 5.42 -2.11
CA GLY A 265 -9.34 4.86 -2.60
C GLY A 265 -9.07 5.15 -4.07
N ASP A 266 -9.85 4.55 -4.96
CA ASP A 266 -9.53 4.50 -6.39
C ASP A 266 -9.82 5.81 -7.14
N LEU A 267 -10.96 6.43 -6.87
CA LEU A 267 -11.38 7.63 -7.60
C LEU A 267 -10.39 8.80 -7.46
N PRO A 268 -9.96 9.21 -6.24
CA PRO A 268 -9.03 10.33 -6.12
C PRO A 268 -7.65 10.01 -6.71
N VAL A 269 -7.16 8.78 -6.63
CA VAL A 269 -5.90 8.35 -7.27
C VAL A 269 -6.03 8.44 -8.79
N THR A 270 -7.14 7.97 -9.36
CA THR A 270 -7.43 8.08 -10.80
C THR A 270 -7.48 9.54 -11.25
N LEU A 271 -8.18 10.41 -10.50
CA LEU A 271 -8.23 11.85 -10.80
C LEU A 271 -6.84 12.49 -10.75
N GLN A 272 -6.01 12.11 -9.78
CA GLN A 272 -4.63 12.61 -9.69
C GLN A 272 -3.77 12.14 -10.87
N MET A 273 -3.90 10.90 -11.30
CA MET A 273 -3.17 10.38 -12.46
C MET A 273 -3.58 11.10 -13.76
N LEU A 274 -4.88 11.32 -13.97
CA LEU A 274 -5.39 12.11 -15.09
C LEU A 274 -4.89 13.56 -14.99
N GLY A 275 -4.94 14.18 -13.82
CA GLY A 275 -4.43 15.52 -13.57
C GLY A 275 -2.94 15.63 -13.86
N ALA A 276 -2.13 14.65 -13.47
CA ALA A 276 -0.70 14.60 -13.77
C ALA A 276 -0.43 14.51 -15.28
N ILE A 277 -1.20 13.68 -16.00
CA ILE A 277 -1.12 13.57 -17.47
C ILE A 277 -1.46 14.90 -18.13
N LEU A 278 -2.55 15.56 -17.71
CA LEU A 278 -2.96 16.86 -18.23
C LEU A 278 -1.89 17.93 -17.97
N CYS A 279 -1.30 17.96 -16.77
CA CYS A 279 -0.20 18.87 -16.44
C CYS A 279 1.05 18.60 -17.30
N MET A 280 1.37 17.33 -17.57
CA MET A 280 2.48 16.96 -18.44
C MET A 280 2.24 17.41 -19.89
N VAL A 281 1.02 17.22 -20.40
CA VAL A 281 0.62 17.71 -21.76
C VAL A 281 0.68 19.23 -21.81
N TRP A 282 0.21 19.92 -20.77
CA TRP A 282 0.30 21.38 -20.68
C TRP A 282 1.75 21.86 -20.66
N GLN A 283 2.63 21.22 -19.90
CA GLN A 283 4.08 21.50 -19.93
C GLN A 283 4.68 21.31 -21.31
N TRP A 284 4.32 20.22 -22.00
CA TRP A 284 4.81 19.95 -23.35
C TRP A 284 4.36 21.03 -24.34
N TRP A 285 3.10 21.43 -24.27
CA TRP A 285 2.55 22.46 -25.14
C TRP A 285 3.15 23.85 -24.86
N ALA A 286 3.24 24.25 -23.60
CA ALA A 286 3.79 25.53 -23.18
C ALA A 286 5.29 25.69 -23.52
N ASN A 287 6.03 24.57 -23.56
CA ASN A 287 7.46 24.56 -23.83
C ASN A 287 7.82 23.97 -25.22
N ARG A 288 6.86 23.94 -26.15
CA ARG A 288 7.04 23.34 -27.50
C ARG A 288 8.16 23.96 -28.35
N HIS A 289 8.62 25.15 -28.01
CA HIS A 289 9.71 25.85 -28.73
C HIS A 289 11.06 25.73 -27.99
N ASP A 290 11.11 25.15 -26.76
CA ASP A 290 12.33 24.94 -25.99
C ASP A 290 12.85 23.50 -26.18
N PRO A 291 14.01 23.32 -26.88
CA PRO A 291 14.58 21.99 -27.10
C PRO A 291 14.96 21.26 -25.80
N ARG A 292 15.43 21.99 -24.78
CA ARG A 292 15.86 21.40 -23.51
C ARG A 292 14.67 20.87 -22.72
N ALA A 293 13.59 21.61 -22.66
CA ALA A 293 12.36 21.19 -22.02
C ALA A 293 11.74 19.97 -22.72
N LYS A 294 11.79 19.90 -24.06
CA LYS A 294 11.34 18.73 -24.83
C LYS A 294 12.11 17.47 -24.49
N VAL A 295 13.43 17.55 -24.38
CA VAL A 295 14.25 16.39 -24.00
C VAL A 295 13.90 15.93 -22.60
N ALA A 296 13.77 16.83 -21.63
CA ALA A 296 13.39 16.49 -20.27
C ALA A 296 12.04 15.77 -20.21
N LEU A 297 11.01 16.27 -20.91
CA LEU A 297 9.67 15.65 -20.92
C LEU A 297 9.65 14.32 -21.67
N ARG A 298 10.42 14.15 -22.72
CA ARG A 298 10.54 12.86 -23.43
C ARG A 298 11.03 11.75 -22.54
N TRP A 299 12.02 12.01 -21.68
CA TRP A 299 12.51 11.00 -20.75
C TRP A 299 11.42 10.51 -19.78
N PHE A 300 10.55 11.40 -19.31
CA PHE A 300 9.39 11.01 -18.48
C PHE A 300 8.37 10.16 -19.28
N ALA A 301 8.09 10.51 -20.53
CA ALA A 301 7.17 9.74 -21.38
C ALA A 301 7.71 8.35 -21.73
N PHE A 302 9.01 8.23 -22.08
CA PHE A 302 9.63 6.96 -22.46
C PHE A 302 9.82 5.99 -21.29
N SER A 303 10.05 6.49 -20.08
CA SER A 303 10.16 5.61 -18.89
C SER A 303 8.84 4.87 -18.61
N ARG A 304 7.70 5.49 -18.93
CA ARG A 304 6.37 4.90 -18.74
C ARG A 304 6.00 3.90 -19.84
N ALA A 305 6.29 4.20 -21.10
CA ALA A 305 6.00 3.31 -22.22
C ALA A 305 6.76 1.97 -22.17
N ARG A 306 7.92 1.93 -21.51
CA ARG A 306 8.66 0.67 -21.29
C ARG A 306 8.10 -0.15 -20.13
N LEU A 307 7.48 0.45 -19.13
CA LEU A 307 6.84 -0.27 -18.04
C LEU A 307 5.54 -0.95 -18.50
N GLU A 308 4.78 -0.31 -19.40
CA GLU A 308 3.55 -0.91 -19.96
C GLU A 308 3.81 -2.05 -20.96
N ALA A 309 5.04 -2.18 -21.49
CA ALA A 309 5.43 -3.27 -22.39
C ALA A 309 5.93 -4.53 -21.65
N PHE A 310 5.99 -4.51 -20.31
CA PHE A 310 6.45 -5.62 -19.47
C PHE A 310 5.33 -6.27 -18.63
N TRP A 311 4.06 -5.82 -18.80
CA TRP A 311 2.88 -6.43 -18.14
C TRP A 311 1.94 -7.08 -19.14
#